data_c0676ededf451126e58a509bbf5171ae
#
_entry.id   c0676ededf451126e58a509bbf5171ae
#
_cell.length_a   1.000
_cell.length_b   1.000
_cell.length_c   1.000
_cell.angle_alpha   90.00
_cell.angle_beta   90.00
_cell.angle_gamma   90.00
#
_symmetry.space_group_name_H-M   'P 1'
#
loop_
_entity.id
_entity.type
_entity.pdbx_description
1 polymer ?
#
loop_
_entity_poly.entity_id
_entity_poly.type
_entity_poly.pdbx_seq_one_letter_code
_entity_poly.pdbx_strand_id
1 'polypeptide(L)'
;PSVRQITVEQSNTSVVFDERVIMKLIRKIDFGNNPEWEMGQFLRKHGFRHMPALLGGLVLEGAVHSTVAVVHQFVHVESDGWAWMVGQFRASPTPSASALAEVRQLGARLAEMHAVLATPTTDPGFAPEPILREDLQRWASSMIGELGVTIAHARDRVPELLRLHDPLIERINKLAGLEPSGLKIRHHGDLHLGQTLRSRGDWLIFDFEGEPVRTYVQRREKHTPLRDVAGMLRSFAYASATVELEAGVQAGDRVGPTREAFLDGYRRASRATNLLPRDKDFEVVLQALEIEKVLYELRYEMSHRPDWVAIPVRTLLMLEEGR
;
A
#
# COMPACT_ATOMS: atom_id res chain seq x y z
N PRO A 1 -1.66 34.81 -11.61
CA PRO A 1 -1.42 33.48 -11.04
C PRO A 1 -2.71 32.93 -10.44
N SER A 2 -3.08 31.70 -10.78
CA SER A 2 -4.23 31.02 -10.21
C SER A 2 -3.78 30.24 -8.96
N VAL A 3 -4.58 30.33 -7.90
CA VAL A 3 -4.35 29.56 -6.68
C VAL A 3 -5.66 28.88 -6.30
N ARG A 4 -5.63 27.55 -6.11
CA ARG A 4 -6.81 26.81 -5.65
C ARG A 4 -6.43 25.77 -4.61
N GLN A 5 -7.24 25.65 -3.60
CA GLN A 5 -7.14 24.57 -2.62
C GLN A 5 -7.84 23.32 -3.16
N ILE A 6 -7.26 22.15 -2.91
CA ILE A 6 -7.95 20.88 -3.10
C ILE A 6 -8.84 20.63 -1.88
N THR A 7 -10.16 20.54 -2.12
CA THR A 7 -11.17 20.45 -1.05
C THR A 7 -11.60 19.02 -0.71
N VAL A 8 -11.01 18.01 -1.35
CA VAL A 8 -11.26 16.60 -0.99
C VAL A 8 -10.73 16.36 0.42
N GLU A 9 -11.44 15.57 1.21
CA GLU A 9 -11.03 15.23 2.57
C GLU A 9 -9.64 14.56 2.56
N GLN A 10 -8.70 15.19 3.25
CA GLN A 10 -7.30 14.77 3.31
C GLN A 10 -6.74 15.01 4.72
N SER A 11 -5.73 14.22 5.11
CA SER A 11 -4.98 14.42 6.36
C SER A 11 -4.25 15.77 6.39
N ASN A 12 -3.88 16.30 5.23
CA ASN A 12 -3.14 17.55 5.02
C ASN A 12 -3.91 18.54 4.13
N THR A 13 -3.38 19.73 3.94
CA THR A 13 -3.97 20.76 3.07
C THR A 13 -3.14 20.90 1.81
N SER A 14 -3.74 20.63 0.64
CA SER A 14 -3.08 20.76 -0.66
C SER A 14 -3.53 22.01 -1.41
N VAL A 15 -2.57 22.79 -1.89
CA VAL A 15 -2.78 24.03 -2.65
C VAL A 15 -2.06 23.95 -3.99
N VAL A 16 -2.78 24.18 -5.08
CA VAL A 16 -2.26 24.19 -6.44
C VAL A 16 -2.01 25.62 -6.91
N PHE A 17 -0.85 25.86 -7.50
CA PHE A 17 -0.43 27.15 -8.07
C PHE A 17 -0.24 27.00 -9.58
N ASP A 18 -1.03 27.75 -10.36
CA ASP A 18 -0.96 27.86 -11.83
C ASP A 18 -0.97 26.50 -12.57
N GLU A 19 -1.53 25.44 -11.96
CA GLU A 19 -1.47 24.06 -12.48
C GLU A 19 -0.04 23.59 -12.83
N ARG A 20 0.95 24.16 -12.14
CA ARG A 20 2.37 23.83 -12.30
C ARG A 20 2.97 23.24 -11.05
N VAL A 21 2.49 23.65 -9.89
CA VAL A 21 3.03 23.27 -8.59
C VAL A 21 1.89 22.93 -7.64
N ILE A 22 2.07 21.88 -6.85
CA ILE A 22 1.20 21.54 -5.73
C ILE A 22 2.03 21.56 -4.44
N MET A 23 1.54 22.29 -3.46
CA MET A 23 2.12 22.36 -2.11
C MET A 23 1.19 21.66 -1.13
N LYS A 24 1.72 20.69 -0.40
CA LYS A 24 1.05 19.97 0.66
C LYS A 24 1.51 20.50 2.00
N LEU A 25 0.62 21.18 2.71
CA LEU A 25 0.85 21.71 4.06
C LEU A 25 0.56 20.60 5.08
N ILE A 26 1.54 20.28 5.92
CA ILE A 26 1.46 19.26 6.94
C ILE A 26 0.70 19.82 8.14
N ARG A 27 -0.49 19.27 8.42
CA ARG A 27 -1.31 19.74 9.56
C ARG A 27 -0.88 19.16 10.90
N LYS A 28 -0.40 17.92 10.90
CA LYS A 28 0.15 17.25 12.08
C LYS A 28 1.68 17.20 11.95
N ILE A 29 2.34 18.14 12.59
CA ILE A 29 3.79 18.27 12.52
C ILE A 29 4.42 17.34 13.54
N ASP A 30 5.24 16.41 13.07
CA ASP A 30 6.12 15.59 13.89
C ASP A 30 7.51 16.23 13.97
N PHE A 31 8.26 15.91 15.03
CA PHE A 31 9.66 16.32 15.12
C PHE A 31 10.52 15.50 14.16
N GLY A 32 11.26 16.18 13.28
CA GLY A 32 12.10 15.60 12.26
C GLY A 32 11.53 15.76 10.85
N ASN A 33 12.14 15.04 9.90
CA ASN A 33 11.73 15.08 8.51
C ASN A 33 10.44 14.28 8.30
N ASN A 34 9.43 14.89 7.68
CA ASN A 34 8.23 14.16 7.30
C ASN A 34 8.60 12.98 6.36
N PRO A 35 7.99 11.78 6.52
CA PRO A 35 8.28 10.63 5.66
C PRO A 35 8.14 10.92 4.17
N GLU A 36 7.17 11.71 3.73
CA GLU A 36 7.01 12.10 2.33
C GLU A 36 8.21 12.90 1.81
N TRP A 37 8.73 13.82 2.63
CA TRP A 37 9.92 14.59 2.30
C TRP A 37 11.16 13.70 2.16
N GLU A 38 11.41 12.83 3.14
CA GLU A 38 12.55 11.90 3.12
C GLU A 38 12.49 10.93 1.92
N MET A 39 11.34 10.29 1.73
CA MET A 39 11.10 9.35 0.63
C MET A 39 11.26 10.03 -0.73
N GLY A 40 10.63 11.21 -0.90
CA GLY A 40 10.72 11.97 -2.14
C GLY A 40 12.15 12.38 -2.47
N GLN A 41 12.94 12.83 -1.47
CA GLN A 41 14.35 13.15 -1.66
C GLN A 41 15.17 11.93 -2.06
N PHE A 42 14.99 10.80 -1.36
CA PHE A 42 15.73 9.58 -1.64
C PHE A 42 15.41 9.03 -3.04
N LEU A 43 14.14 8.89 -3.37
CA LEU A 43 13.67 8.40 -4.66
C LEU A 43 14.16 9.27 -5.82
N ARG A 44 14.07 10.60 -5.68
CA ARG A 44 14.58 11.56 -6.66
C ARG A 44 16.09 11.44 -6.84
N LYS A 45 16.84 11.39 -5.75
CA LYS A 45 18.32 11.28 -5.75
C LYS A 45 18.79 10.02 -6.48
N HIS A 46 18.05 8.92 -6.32
CA HIS A 46 18.39 7.63 -6.92
C HIS A 46 17.65 7.35 -8.25
N GLY A 47 17.05 8.38 -8.86
CA GLY A 47 16.58 8.35 -10.24
C GLY A 47 15.21 7.74 -10.47
N PHE A 48 14.40 7.50 -9.42
CA PHE A 48 13.01 7.10 -9.61
C PHE A 48 12.19 8.24 -10.23
N ARG A 49 11.52 7.97 -11.36
CA ARG A 49 10.81 8.98 -12.15
C ARG A 49 9.30 8.80 -12.18
N HIS A 50 8.80 7.68 -11.66
CA HIS A 50 7.38 7.36 -11.65
C HIS A 50 6.69 7.89 -10.39
N MET A 51 6.94 9.17 -10.11
CA MET A 51 6.30 9.96 -9.05
C MET A 51 6.20 11.42 -9.48
N PRO A 52 5.28 12.25 -8.94
CA PRO A 52 5.33 13.70 -9.10
C PRO A 52 6.69 14.23 -8.66
N ALA A 53 7.35 15.04 -9.51
CA ALA A 53 8.70 15.50 -9.21
C ALA A 53 8.72 16.34 -7.92
N LEU A 54 9.54 15.95 -6.95
CA LEU A 54 9.75 16.73 -5.73
C LEU A 54 10.53 18.01 -6.08
N LEU A 55 9.94 19.17 -5.86
CA LEU A 55 10.52 20.49 -6.17
C LEU A 55 11.19 21.12 -4.96
N GLY A 56 10.65 20.90 -3.76
CA GLY A 56 11.17 21.48 -2.52
C GLY A 56 10.32 21.17 -1.30
N GLY A 57 10.66 21.79 -0.19
CA GLY A 57 9.93 21.69 1.06
C GLY A 57 10.18 22.92 1.94
N LEU A 58 9.28 23.14 2.88
CA LEU A 58 9.44 24.13 3.94
C LEU A 58 9.76 23.40 5.24
N VAL A 59 10.83 23.81 5.89
CA VAL A 59 11.30 23.24 7.15
C VAL A 59 11.37 24.36 8.19
N LEU A 60 10.77 24.14 9.35
CA LEU A 60 11.00 24.97 10.52
C LEU A 60 12.33 24.56 11.14
N GLU A 61 13.25 25.52 11.26
CA GLU A 61 14.51 25.33 11.97
C GLU A 61 14.37 25.79 13.42
N GLY A 62 14.83 24.97 14.35
CA GLY A 62 14.79 25.21 15.78
C GLY A 62 15.71 24.23 16.51
N ALA A 63 15.45 23.95 17.78
CA ALA A 63 16.17 22.89 18.52
C ALA A 63 16.06 21.52 17.84
N VAL A 64 14.94 21.29 17.14
CA VAL A 64 14.71 20.14 16.22
C VAL A 64 14.01 20.71 15.00
N HIS A 65 14.45 20.33 13.78
CA HIS A 65 13.70 20.76 12.60
C HIS A 65 12.49 19.88 12.34
N SER A 66 11.50 20.50 11.71
CA SER A 66 10.25 19.84 11.33
C SER A 66 9.83 20.26 9.94
N THR A 67 9.45 19.29 9.10
CA THR A 67 8.88 19.58 7.79
C THR A 67 7.46 20.08 7.95
N VAL A 68 7.15 21.25 7.40
CA VAL A 68 5.81 21.89 7.46
C VAL A 68 5.09 21.89 6.12
N ALA A 69 5.82 21.77 5.02
CA ALA A 69 5.23 21.60 3.71
C ALA A 69 6.15 20.82 2.77
N VAL A 70 5.55 20.14 1.82
CA VAL A 70 6.24 19.47 0.71
C VAL A 70 5.69 20.00 -0.60
N VAL A 71 6.56 20.27 -1.57
CA VAL A 71 6.22 20.91 -2.85
C VAL A 71 6.57 19.98 -3.98
N HIS A 72 5.57 19.62 -4.78
CA HIS A 72 5.71 18.76 -5.95
C HIS A 72 5.32 19.49 -7.24
N GLN A 73 5.79 19.00 -8.36
CA GLN A 73 5.26 19.36 -9.66
C GLN A 73 3.78 18.94 -9.72
N PHE A 74 2.92 19.84 -10.16
CA PHE A 74 1.55 19.46 -10.48
C PHE A 74 1.54 18.58 -11.73
N VAL A 75 0.81 17.46 -11.64
CA VAL A 75 0.70 16.49 -12.74
C VAL A 75 -0.72 16.56 -13.30
N HIS A 76 -0.84 16.77 -14.61
CA HIS A 76 -2.10 16.58 -15.30
C HIS A 76 -2.38 15.08 -15.44
N VAL A 77 -3.43 14.62 -14.79
CA VAL A 77 -3.79 13.20 -14.72
C VAL A 77 -4.97 12.89 -15.63
N GLU A 78 -4.93 11.71 -16.23
CA GLU A 78 -6.07 11.13 -16.94
C GLU A 78 -7.13 10.65 -15.92
N SER A 79 -6.65 10.05 -14.83
CA SER A 79 -7.43 9.64 -13.65
C SER A 79 -6.50 9.28 -12.49
N ASP A 80 -7.02 9.19 -11.27
CA ASP A 80 -6.37 8.40 -10.23
C ASP A 80 -6.61 6.90 -10.47
N GLY A 81 -5.82 6.07 -9.81
CA GLY A 81 -5.88 4.62 -10.00
C GLY A 81 -7.18 4.00 -9.49
N TRP A 82 -7.79 4.57 -8.47
CA TRP A 82 -9.07 4.09 -7.95
C TRP A 82 -10.19 4.30 -8.98
N ALA A 83 -10.37 5.53 -9.46
CA ALA A 83 -11.39 5.86 -10.45
C ALA A 83 -11.18 5.06 -11.74
N TRP A 84 -9.92 4.89 -12.17
CA TRP A 84 -9.59 4.08 -13.33
C TRP A 84 -10.01 2.63 -13.17
N MET A 85 -9.63 1.98 -12.06
CA MET A 85 -9.93 0.57 -11.81
C MET A 85 -11.43 0.30 -11.67
N VAL A 86 -12.12 1.15 -10.90
CA VAL A 86 -13.59 1.08 -10.78
C VAL A 86 -14.25 1.23 -12.15
N GLY A 87 -13.76 2.15 -13.00
CA GLY A 87 -14.21 2.31 -14.37
C GLY A 87 -14.04 1.04 -15.22
N GLN A 88 -12.86 0.37 -15.13
CA GLN A 88 -12.61 -0.90 -15.83
C GLN A 88 -13.56 -2.01 -15.35
N PHE A 89 -13.78 -2.11 -14.05
CA PHE A 89 -14.64 -3.12 -13.46
C PHE A 89 -16.14 -2.88 -13.73
N ARG A 90 -16.57 -1.63 -13.88
CA ARG A 90 -17.92 -1.29 -14.34
C ARG A 90 -18.14 -1.64 -15.82
N ALA A 91 -17.11 -1.43 -16.64
CA ALA A 91 -17.21 -1.66 -18.07
C ALA A 91 -17.34 -3.16 -18.43
N SER A 92 -16.75 -4.06 -17.63
CA SER A 92 -16.77 -5.50 -17.92
C SER A 92 -16.68 -6.35 -16.65
N PRO A 93 -17.41 -7.49 -16.57
CA PRO A 93 -17.26 -8.48 -15.51
C PRO A 93 -15.92 -9.24 -15.58
N THR A 94 -15.21 -9.15 -16.71
CA THR A 94 -13.86 -9.72 -16.89
C THR A 94 -12.96 -8.61 -17.43
N PRO A 95 -11.79 -8.33 -16.80
CA PRO A 95 -10.89 -7.30 -17.28
C PRO A 95 -10.40 -7.56 -18.70
N SER A 96 -10.34 -6.51 -19.53
CA SER A 96 -9.80 -6.62 -20.88
C SER A 96 -8.29 -6.87 -20.89
N ALA A 97 -7.76 -7.43 -21.98
CA ALA A 97 -6.33 -7.62 -22.15
C ALA A 97 -5.53 -6.31 -22.04
N SER A 98 -6.09 -5.19 -22.51
CA SER A 98 -5.48 -3.87 -22.35
C SER A 98 -5.47 -3.40 -20.89
N ALA A 99 -6.56 -3.58 -20.16
CA ALA A 99 -6.60 -3.27 -18.74
C ALA A 99 -5.59 -4.11 -17.93
N LEU A 100 -5.48 -5.40 -18.23
CA LEU A 100 -4.48 -6.27 -17.60
C LEU A 100 -3.03 -5.88 -17.94
N ALA A 101 -2.78 -5.37 -19.16
CA ALA A 101 -1.47 -4.83 -19.52
C ALA A 101 -1.10 -3.59 -18.69
N GLU A 102 -2.05 -2.68 -18.46
CA GLU A 102 -1.88 -1.51 -17.60
C GLU A 102 -1.63 -1.89 -16.13
N VAL A 103 -2.37 -2.87 -15.63
CA VAL A 103 -2.17 -3.39 -14.25
C VAL A 103 -0.79 -4.04 -14.12
N ARG A 104 -0.34 -4.78 -15.13
CA ARG A 104 1.02 -5.33 -15.17
C ARG A 104 2.07 -4.24 -15.12
N GLN A 105 1.86 -3.14 -15.86
CA GLN A 105 2.74 -1.98 -15.83
C GLN A 105 2.78 -1.35 -14.42
N LEU A 106 1.63 -1.19 -13.76
CA LEU A 106 1.58 -0.69 -12.38
C LEU A 106 2.42 -1.55 -11.43
N GLY A 107 2.31 -2.88 -11.54
CA GLY A 107 3.15 -3.81 -10.78
C GLY A 107 4.65 -3.61 -11.04
N ALA A 108 5.04 -3.39 -12.31
CA ALA A 108 6.43 -3.10 -12.66
C ALA A 108 6.91 -1.76 -12.06
N ARG A 109 6.09 -0.69 -12.08
CA ARG A 109 6.44 0.60 -11.47
C ARG A 109 6.65 0.50 -9.97
N LEU A 110 5.85 -0.31 -9.28
CA LEU A 110 6.04 -0.58 -7.86
C LEU A 110 7.38 -1.32 -7.61
N ALA A 111 7.70 -2.32 -8.42
CA ALA A 111 8.96 -3.03 -8.31
C ALA A 111 10.19 -2.13 -8.55
N GLU A 112 10.11 -1.23 -9.53
CA GLU A 112 11.13 -0.21 -9.78
C GLU A 112 11.33 0.72 -8.58
N MET A 113 10.25 1.17 -7.94
CA MET A 113 10.32 1.96 -6.71
C MET A 113 11.05 1.19 -5.59
N HIS A 114 10.66 -0.05 -5.35
CA HIS A 114 11.28 -0.88 -4.33
C HIS A 114 12.74 -1.20 -4.64
N ALA A 115 13.11 -1.40 -5.91
CA ALA A 115 14.51 -1.58 -6.31
C ALA A 115 15.35 -0.33 -6.01
N VAL A 116 14.81 0.86 -6.23
CA VAL A 116 15.46 2.13 -5.86
C VAL A 116 15.59 2.25 -4.35
N LEU A 117 14.55 1.92 -3.58
CA LEU A 117 14.59 1.94 -2.10
C LEU A 117 15.53 0.87 -1.51
N ALA A 118 15.91 -0.13 -2.29
CA ALA A 118 16.91 -1.14 -1.94
C ALA A 118 18.34 -0.76 -2.35
N THR A 119 18.58 0.45 -2.86
CA THR A 119 19.90 0.91 -3.23
C THR A 119 20.81 0.98 -1.99
N PRO A 120 22.01 0.37 -2.01
CA PRO A 120 22.96 0.46 -0.92
C PRO A 120 23.29 1.92 -0.57
N THR A 121 23.21 2.25 0.71
CA THR A 121 23.47 3.60 1.22
C THR A 121 24.01 3.55 2.64
N THR A 122 24.74 4.60 3.05
CA THR A 122 25.18 4.81 4.42
C THR A 122 24.13 5.47 5.31
N ASP A 123 23.04 5.94 4.73
CA ASP A 123 21.92 6.48 5.49
C ASP A 123 21.19 5.34 6.23
N PRO A 124 21.24 5.28 7.57
CA PRO A 124 20.63 4.20 8.34
C PRO A 124 19.10 4.16 8.18
N GLY A 125 18.47 5.30 7.84
CA GLY A 125 17.04 5.39 7.57
C GLY A 125 16.62 4.66 6.29
N PHE A 126 17.51 4.48 5.33
CA PHE A 126 17.26 3.87 4.02
C PHE A 126 18.11 2.63 3.72
N ALA A 127 19.22 2.41 4.45
CA ALA A 127 20.08 1.25 4.20
C ALA A 127 19.25 -0.05 4.23
N PRO A 128 19.26 -0.86 3.15
CA PRO A 128 18.56 -2.14 3.13
C PRO A 128 19.13 -3.09 4.18
N GLU A 129 18.27 -3.88 4.79
CA GLU A 129 18.64 -4.85 5.81
C GLU A 129 18.17 -6.24 5.43
N PRO A 130 18.93 -7.31 5.68
CA PRO A 130 18.43 -8.66 5.49
C PRO A 130 17.25 -8.93 6.43
N ILE A 131 16.27 -9.68 5.95
CA ILE A 131 15.22 -10.22 6.82
C ILE A 131 15.87 -11.29 7.70
N LEU A 132 15.67 -11.19 9.01
CA LEU A 132 16.16 -12.12 10.00
C LEU A 132 15.03 -13.02 10.53
N ARG A 133 15.38 -14.12 11.21
CA ARG A 133 14.40 -15.03 11.84
C ARG A 133 13.55 -14.28 12.87
N GLU A 134 14.19 -13.41 13.64
CA GLU A 134 13.54 -12.58 14.64
C GLU A 134 12.50 -11.62 14.03
N ASP A 135 12.73 -11.17 12.81
CA ASP A 135 11.75 -10.34 12.10
C ASP A 135 10.49 -11.14 11.76
N LEU A 136 10.65 -12.33 11.19
CA LEU A 136 9.53 -13.20 10.82
C LEU A 136 8.70 -13.59 12.05
N GLN A 137 9.37 -13.92 13.16
CA GLN A 137 8.73 -14.25 14.44
C GLN A 137 7.99 -13.05 15.02
N ARG A 138 8.61 -11.86 15.01
CA ARG A 138 8.00 -10.63 15.50
C ARG A 138 6.77 -10.24 14.67
N TRP A 139 6.86 -10.32 13.34
CA TRP A 139 5.73 -10.04 12.46
C TRP A 139 4.58 -11.02 12.70
N ALA A 140 4.85 -12.30 12.76
CA ALA A 140 3.83 -13.31 13.05
C ALA A 140 3.17 -13.07 14.42
N SER A 141 3.96 -12.83 15.48
CA SER A 141 3.44 -12.56 16.82
C SER A 141 2.57 -11.29 16.87
N SER A 142 2.98 -10.23 16.16
CA SER A 142 2.18 -9.01 16.01
C SER A 142 0.85 -9.28 15.33
N MET A 143 0.86 -10.02 14.22
CA MET A 143 -0.36 -10.37 13.46
C MET A 143 -1.32 -11.23 14.29
N ILE A 144 -0.80 -12.18 15.07
CA ILE A 144 -1.61 -13.01 15.99
C ILE A 144 -2.25 -12.13 17.09
N GLY A 145 -1.50 -11.18 17.63
CA GLY A 145 -2.05 -10.21 18.58
C GLY A 145 -3.17 -9.37 17.99
N GLU A 146 -2.97 -8.84 16.76
CA GLU A 146 -3.98 -8.09 16.03
C GLU A 146 -5.22 -8.93 15.69
N LEU A 147 -5.05 -10.21 15.36
CA LEU A 147 -6.15 -11.14 15.14
C LEU A 147 -6.99 -11.29 16.41
N GLY A 148 -6.35 -11.50 17.56
CA GLY A 148 -7.04 -11.63 18.86
C GLY A 148 -7.86 -10.37 19.19
N VAL A 149 -7.25 -9.17 19.02
CA VAL A 149 -7.93 -7.88 19.23
C VAL A 149 -9.12 -7.73 18.27
N THR A 150 -8.93 -8.07 16.99
CA THR A 150 -9.96 -7.96 15.97
C THR A 150 -11.15 -8.87 16.26
N ILE A 151 -10.88 -10.14 16.62
CA ILE A 151 -11.94 -11.10 16.97
C ILE A 151 -12.71 -10.63 18.20
N ALA A 152 -12.03 -10.17 19.23
CA ALA A 152 -12.66 -9.66 20.44
C ALA A 152 -13.59 -8.47 20.13
N HIS A 153 -13.16 -7.57 19.23
CA HIS A 153 -13.96 -6.41 18.82
C HIS A 153 -15.13 -6.78 17.89
N ALA A 154 -14.95 -7.79 17.03
CA ALA A 154 -15.93 -8.19 16.03
C ALA A 154 -16.92 -9.27 16.49
N ARG A 155 -16.70 -9.85 17.68
CA ARG A 155 -17.39 -11.06 18.18
C ARG A 155 -18.91 -11.07 17.99
N ASP A 156 -19.57 -9.95 18.31
CA ASP A 156 -21.03 -9.84 18.28
C ASP A 156 -21.57 -9.43 16.89
N ARG A 157 -20.71 -8.91 16.02
CA ARG A 157 -21.08 -8.41 14.69
C ARG A 157 -20.75 -9.38 13.56
N VAL A 158 -19.68 -10.16 13.72
CA VAL A 158 -19.16 -11.09 12.71
C VAL A 158 -18.79 -12.40 13.39
N PRO A 159 -19.79 -13.20 13.83
CA PRO A 159 -19.56 -14.44 14.58
C PRO A 159 -18.73 -15.47 13.79
N GLU A 160 -18.73 -15.40 12.46
CA GLU A 160 -17.93 -16.25 11.57
C GLU A 160 -16.43 -16.17 11.86
N LEU A 161 -15.94 -15.03 12.35
CA LEU A 161 -14.51 -14.87 12.68
C LEU A 161 -14.03 -15.82 13.79
N LEU A 162 -14.91 -16.25 14.67
CA LEU A 162 -14.54 -17.18 15.73
C LEU A 162 -14.04 -18.52 15.16
N ARG A 163 -14.67 -19.00 14.08
CA ARG A 163 -14.25 -20.24 13.43
C ARG A 163 -12.96 -20.07 12.61
N LEU A 164 -12.64 -18.85 12.18
CA LEU A 164 -11.43 -18.53 11.40
C LEU A 164 -10.20 -18.36 12.28
N HIS A 165 -10.34 -18.26 13.60
CA HIS A 165 -9.24 -17.98 14.52
C HIS A 165 -8.07 -18.96 14.33
N ASP A 166 -8.30 -20.25 14.52
CA ASP A 166 -7.23 -21.25 14.47
C ASP A 166 -6.64 -21.45 13.06
N PRO A 167 -7.45 -21.51 11.97
CA PRO A 167 -6.94 -21.52 10.61
C PRO A 167 -6.05 -20.31 10.27
N LEU A 168 -6.42 -19.10 10.70
CA LEU A 168 -5.62 -17.91 10.45
C LEU A 168 -4.32 -17.91 11.26
N ILE A 169 -4.35 -18.36 12.53
CA ILE A 169 -3.14 -18.56 13.33
C ILE A 169 -2.19 -19.55 12.65
N GLU A 170 -2.70 -20.68 12.16
CA GLU A 170 -1.86 -21.66 11.45
C GLU A 170 -1.17 -21.03 10.22
N ARG A 171 -1.89 -20.23 9.43
CA ARG A 171 -1.32 -19.54 8.28
C ARG A 171 -0.26 -18.50 8.69
N ILE A 172 -0.54 -17.71 9.72
CA ILE A 172 0.42 -16.73 10.23
C ILE A 172 1.67 -17.43 10.77
N ASN A 173 1.52 -18.57 11.45
CA ASN A 173 2.66 -19.33 11.97
C ASN A 173 3.55 -19.92 10.87
N LYS A 174 3.03 -20.17 9.65
CA LYS A 174 3.87 -20.56 8.50
C LYS A 174 4.92 -19.50 8.21
N LEU A 175 4.58 -18.20 8.36
CA LEU A 175 5.55 -17.10 8.22
C LEU A 175 6.71 -17.23 9.21
N ALA A 176 6.42 -17.49 10.49
CA ALA A 176 7.44 -17.63 11.53
C ALA A 176 8.37 -18.84 11.31
N GLY A 177 7.89 -19.86 10.61
CA GLY A 177 8.64 -21.07 10.28
C GLY A 177 9.52 -20.98 9.04
N LEU A 178 9.46 -19.90 8.27
CA LEU A 178 10.26 -19.74 7.06
C LEU A 178 11.76 -19.55 7.37
N GLU A 179 12.60 -20.03 6.46
CA GLU A 179 14.00 -19.62 6.45
C GLU A 179 14.13 -18.19 5.92
N PRO A 180 14.82 -17.29 6.65
CA PRO A 180 14.95 -15.89 6.28
C PRO A 180 15.51 -15.69 4.88
N SER A 181 14.89 -14.81 4.11
CA SER A 181 15.35 -14.42 2.77
C SER A 181 14.72 -13.10 2.33
N GLY A 182 15.36 -12.40 1.42
CA GLY A 182 14.94 -11.06 0.99
C GLY A 182 15.43 -9.95 1.93
N LEU A 183 14.97 -8.75 1.65
CA LEU A 183 15.41 -7.53 2.35
C LEU A 183 14.22 -6.81 2.99
N LYS A 184 14.51 -6.13 4.11
CA LYS A 184 13.69 -5.03 4.65
C LYS A 184 14.19 -3.72 4.08
N ILE A 185 13.27 -2.93 3.56
CA ILE A 185 13.53 -1.59 3.02
C ILE A 185 12.53 -0.59 3.56
N ARG A 186 12.80 0.69 3.39
CA ARG A 186 11.72 1.68 3.45
C ARG A 186 10.72 1.34 2.35
N HIS A 187 9.48 1.54 2.63
CA HIS A 187 8.38 1.21 1.72
C HIS A 187 7.33 2.33 1.77
N HIS A 188 6.34 2.30 0.88
CA HIS A 188 5.29 3.32 0.85
C HIS A 188 4.50 3.34 2.16
N GLY A 189 4.14 2.18 2.66
CA GLY A 189 3.49 1.98 3.96
C GLY A 189 1.98 2.17 3.98
N ASP A 190 1.38 2.82 2.97
CA ASP A 190 -0.06 2.96 2.79
C ASP A 190 -0.45 2.91 1.30
N LEU A 191 0.17 2.00 0.56
CA LEU A 191 -0.07 1.91 -0.88
C LEU A 191 -1.43 1.29 -1.20
N HIS A 192 -2.22 2.00 -1.98
CA HIS A 192 -3.49 1.56 -2.57
C HIS A 192 -3.74 2.30 -3.89
N LEU A 193 -4.78 1.94 -4.62
CA LEU A 193 -5.10 2.56 -5.92
C LEU A 193 -5.24 4.09 -5.85
N GLY A 194 -5.79 4.62 -4.75
CA GLY A 194 -5.90 6.06 -4.54
C GLY A 194 -4.57 6.80 -4.40
N GLN A 195 -3.46 6.07 -4.20
CA GLN A 195 -2.09 6.62 -4.14
C GLN A 195 -1.33 6.42 -5.46
N THR A 196 -2.06 6.20 -6.54
CA THR A 196 -1.51 6.10 -7.90
C THR A 196 -2.24 7.02 -8.85
N LEU A 197 -1.51 7.58 -9.81
CA LEU A 197 -2.03 8.48 -10.83
C LEU A 197 -1.71 7.92 -12.22
N ARG A 198 -2.68 8.00 -13.12
CA ARG A 198 -2.46 7.71 -14.53
C ARG A 198 -2.20 9.00 -15.30
N SER A 199 -1.06 9.08 -15.94
CA SER A 199 -0.65 10.25 -16.72
C SER A 199 0.19 9.85 -17.91
N ARG A 200 -0.16 10.32 -19.10
CA ARG A 200 0.56 10.08 -20.37
C ARG A 200 0.78 8.60 -20.68
N GLY A 201 -0.23 7.76 -20.37
CA GLY A 201 -0.17 6.32 -20.59
C GLY A 201 0.77 5.58 -19.65
N ASP A 202 1.13 6.16 -18.49
CA ASP A 202 1.97 5.52 -17.48
C ASP A 202 1.43 5.78 -16.08
N TRP A 203 2.00 5.08 -15.08
CA TRP A 203 1.62 5.17 -13.68
C TRP A 203 2.63 5.96 -12.88
N LEU A 204 2.12 6.82 -12.00
CA LEU A 204 2.90 7.50 -10.98
C LEU A 204 2.42 7.06 -9.60
N ILE A 205 3.34 6.93 -8.66
CA ILE A 205 3.07 6.62 -7.24
C ILE A 205 3.34 7.91 -6.44
N PHE A 206 2.48 8.24 -5.48
CA PHE A 206 2.60 9.47 -4.71
C PHE A 206 2.10 9.26 -3.27
N ASP A 207 2.26 10.28 -2.41
CA ASP A 207 1.79 10.30 -1.02
C ASP A 207 2.52 9.31 -0.10
N PHE A 208 3.83 9.48 0.02
CA PHE A 208 4.75 8.61 0.77
C PHE A 208 4.73 8.84 2.29
N GLU A 209 3.64 9.30 2.87
CA GLU A 209 3.55 9.57 4.32
C GLU A 209 3.42 8.31 5.17
N GLY A 210 2.95 7.20 4.59
CA GLY A 210 2.56 6.00 5.31
C GLY A 210 1.19 6.15 6.02
N GLU A 211 0.74 5.09 6.71
CA GLU A 211 -0.58 5.06 7.36
C GLU A 211 -0.71 6.17 8.43
N PRO A 212 -1.74 7.06 8.35
CA PRO A 212 -1.90 8.19 9.26
C PRO A 212 -2.08 7.79 10.74
N VAL A 213 -2.61 6.59 11.00
CA VAL A 213 -2.82 6.06 12.35
C VAL A 213 -1.54 5.59 13.03
N ARG A 214 -0.46 5.39 12.27
CA ARG A 214 0.84 4.97 12.78
C ARG A 214 1.61 6.16 13.35
N THR A 215 2.41 5.90 14.36
CA THR A 215 3.35 6.90 14.89
C THR A 215 4.41 7.25 13.84
N TYR A 216 5.06 8.40 14.02
CA TYR A 216 6.18 8.84 13.18
C TYR A 216 7.27 7.75 13.04
N VAL A 217 7.64 7.11 14.14
CA VAL A 217 8.65 6.03 14.14
C VAL A 217 8.18 4.85 13.32
N GLN A 218 6.95 4.38 13.52
CA GLN A 218 6.37 3.25 12.80
C GLN A 218 6.25 3.49 11.29
N ARG A 219 5.97 4.74 10.87
CA ARG A 219 5.91 5.10 9.44
C ARG A 219 7.27 5.06 8.75
N ARG A 220 8.36 5.06 9.52
CA ARG A 220 9.74 4.99 9.05
C ARG A 220 10.37 3.61 9.19
N GLU A 221 9.69 2.65 9.78
CA GLU A 221 10.16 1.29 9.90
C GLU A 221 10.36 0.63 8.55
N LYS A 222 11.43 -0.15 8.45
CA LYS A 222 11.70 -0.99 7.27
C LYS A 222 10.93 -2.29 7.39
N HIS A 223 10.38 -2.73 6.28
CA HIS A 223 9.63 -3.97 6.19
C HIS A 223 9.92 -4.67 4.85
N THR A 224 9.45 -5.91 4.68
CA THR A 224 9.44 -6.51 3.35
C THR A 224 8.60 -5.66 2.39
N PRO A 225 9.05 -5.43 1.15
CA PRO A 225 8.30 -4.66 0.15
C PRO A 225 6.94 -5.29 -0.21
N LEU A 226 6.74 -6.57 0.11
CA LEU A 226 5.46 -7.25 -0.10
C LEU A 226 4.31 -6.65 0.73
N ARG A 227 4.61 -5.80 1.71
CA ARG A 227 3.59 -5.04 2.44
C ARG A 227 2.82 -4.08 1.54
N ASP A 228 3.51 -3.35 0.67
CA ASP A 228 2.87 -2.47 -0.31
C ASP A 228 2.13 -3.27 -1.40
N VAL A 229 2.69 -4.42 -1.78
CA VAL A 229 2.03 -5.36 -2.70
C VAL A 229 0.69 -5.83 -2.12
N ALA A 230 0.66 -6.28 -0.86
CA ALA A 230 -0.56 -6.69 -0.18
C ALA A 230 -1.60 -5.55 -0.14
N GLY A 231 -1.18 -4.32 0.18
CA GLY A 231 -2.05 -3.14 0.17
C GLY A 231 -2.71 -2.91 -1.20
N MET A 232 -1.94 -3.02 -2.29
CA MET A 232 -2.47 -2.87 -3.64
C MET A 232 -3.46 -3.98 -4.01
N LEU A 233 -3.15 -5.24 -3.67
CA LEU A 233 -4.05 -6.37 -3.93
C LEU A 233 -5.39 -6.20 -3.19
N ARG A 234 -5.34 -5.72 -1.96
CA ARG A 234 -6.54 -5.38 -1.20
C ARG A 234 -7.35 -4.27 -1.87
N SER A 235 -6.68 -3.27 -2.43
CA SER A 235 -7.35 -2.18 -3.12
C SER A 235 -8.11 -2.65 -4.39
N PHE A 236 -7.61 -3.67 -5.11
CA PHE A 236 -8.36 -4.29 -6.22
C PHE A 236 -9.63 -4.98 -5.73
N ALA A 237 -9.56 -5.70 -4.61
CA ALA A 237 -10.73 -6.35 -4.02
C ALA A 237 -11.81 -5.33 -3.63
N TYR A 238 -11.39 -4.20 -3.04
CA TYR A 238 -12.29 -3.09 -2.71
C TYR A 238 -12.92 -2.45 -3.94
N ALA A 239 -12.16 -2.21 -5.01
CA ALA A 239 -12.69 -1.67 -6.26
C ALA A 239 -13.75 -2.60 -6.88
N SER A 240 -13.52 -3.93 -6.84
CA SER A 240 -14.52 -4.90 -7.28
C SER A 240 -15.78 -4.88 -6.43
N ALA A 241 -15.62 -4.91 -5.10
CA ALA A 241 -16.74 -4.88 -4.17
C ALA A 241 -17.58 -3.59 -4.28
N THR A 242 -16.93 -2.44 -4.55
CA THR A 242 -17.64 -1.17 -4.81
C THR A 242 -18.59 -1.31 -6.00
N VAL A 243 -18.12 -1.90 -7.10
CA VAL A 243 -18.95 -2.11 -8.30
C VAL A 243 -20.09 -3.12 -8.01
N GLU A 244 -19.83 -4.17 -7.23
CA GLU A 244 -20.85 -5.13 -6.82
C GLU A 244 -21.95 -4.48 -5.99
N LEU A 245 -21.59 -3.67 -5.00
CA LEU A 245 -22.53 -2.96 -4.13
C LEU A 245 -23.38 -1.96 -4.91
N GLU A 246 -22.77 -1.19 -5.83
CA GLU A 246 -23.48 -0.21 -6.65
C GLU A 246 -24.44 -0.86 -7.66
N ALA A 247 -24.04 -1.98 -8.25
CA ALA A 247 -24.83 -2.66 -9.28
C ALA A 247 -25.88 -3.65 -8.72
N GLY A 248 -25.78 -4.01 -7.44
CA GLY A 248 -26.64 -5.01 -6.80
C GLY A 248 -26.46 -6.42 -7.39
N VAL A 249 -25.34 -6.70 -8.03
CA VAL A 249 -25.04 -7.99 -8.69
C VAL A 249 -23.71 -8.53 -8.21
N GLN A 250 -23.60 -9.86 -8.12
CA GLN A 250 -22.30 -10.49 -7.89
C GLN A 250 -21.42 -10.27 -9.12
N ALA A 251 -20.17 -9.92 -8.85
CA ALA A 251 -19.17 -9.74 -9.90
C ALA A 251 -18.79 -11.09 -10.54
N GLY A 252 -18.46 -11.01 -11.83
CA GLY A 252 -17.59 -12.02 -12.42
C GLY A 252 -16.19 -12.03 -11.77
N ASP A 253 -15.31 -12.92 -12.20
CA ASP A 253 -13.94 -12.99 -11.71
C ASP A 253 -13.12 -11.80 -12.23
N ARG A 254 -13.22 -10.66 -11.51
CA ARG A 254 -12.47 -9.44 -11.80
C ARG A 254 -11.14 -9.40 -11.07
N VAL A 255 -11.11 -9.91 -9.84
CA VAL A 255 -9.97 -9.76 -8.92
C VAL A 255 -8.85 -10.73 -9.27
N GLY A 256 -9.16 -12.00 -9.55
CA GLY A 256 -8.16 -13.03 -9.87
C GLY A 256 -7.21 -12.62 -11.00
N PRO A 257 -7.72 -12.36 -12.23
CA PRO A 257 -6.87 -11.93 -13.35
C PRO A 257 -6.13 -10.62 -13.10
N THR A 258 -6.74 -9.67 -12.36
CA THR A 258 -6.09 -8.40 -12.00
C THR A 258 -4.92 -8.63 -11.04
N ARG A 259 -5.11 -9.46 -10.00
CA ARG A 259 -4.07 -9.90 -9.07
C ARG A 259 -2.90 -10.55 -9.82
N GLU A 260 -3.19 -11.51 -10.68
CA GLU A 260 -2.17 -12.21 -11.47
C GLU A 260 -1.38 -11.27 -12.36
N ALA A 261 -2.04 -10.36 -13.08
CA ALA A 261 -1.38 -9.39 -13.94
C ALA A 261 -0.46 -8.46 -13.15
N PHE A 262 -0.91 -7.95 -12.01
CA PHE A 262 -0.10 -7.10 -11.13
C PHE A 262 1.12 -7.83 -10.60
N LEU A 263 0.94 -9.03 -10.06
CA LEU A 263 2.02 -9.86 -9.53
C LEU A 263 3.01 -10.29 -10.61
N ASP A 264 2.55 -10.60 -11.82
CA ASP A 264 3.42 -10.91 -12.95
C ASP A 264 4.33 -9.72 -13.29
N GLY A 265 3.77 -8.51 -13.38
CA GLY A 265 4.55 -7.29 -13.60
C GLY A 265 5.57 -7.03 -12.50
N TYR A 266 5.14 -7.11 -11.25
CA TYR A 266 5.97 -6.91 -10.08
C TYR A 266 7.12 -7.93 -10.00
N ARG A 267 6.82 -9.22 -10.12
CA ARG A 267 7.83 -10.29 -10.05
C ARG A 267 8.83 -10.22 -11.19
N ARG A 268 8.39 -9.95 -12.42
CA ARG A 268 9.29 -9.83 -13.58
C ARG A 268 10.29 -8.68 -13.40
N ALA A 269 9.83 -7.52 -12.95
CA ALA A 269 10.69 -6.37 -12.73
C ALA A 269 11.62 -6.53 -11.52
N SER A 270 11.25 -7.37 -10.54
CA SER A 270 12.07 -7.65 -9.36
C SER A 270 13.11 -8.78 -9.56
N ARG A 271 13.08 -9.52 -10.68
CA ARG A 271 13.91 -10.73 -10.88
C ARG A 271 15.41 -10.55 -10.71
N ALA A 272 15.92 -9.38 -11.05
CA ALA A 272 17.36 -9.08 -10.97
C ALA A 272 17.81 -8.64 -9.57
N THR A 273 16.91 -8.66 -8.60
CA THR A 273 17.17 -8.19 -7.23
C THR A 273 17.12 -9.37 -6.25
N ASN A 274 17.78 -9.23 -5.11
CA ASN A 274 17.63 -10.12 -3.95
C ASN A 274 16.59 -9.60 -2.94
N LEU A 275 15.69 -8.73 -3.40
CA LEU A 275 14.75 -7.99 -2.58
C LEU A 275 13.64 -8.89 -2.00
N LEU A 276 13.19 -9.86 -2.80
CA LEU A 276 12.04 -10.69 -2.47
C LEU A 276 12.45 -11.96 -1.72
N PRO A 277 11.53 -12.56 -0.94
CA PRO A 277 11.73 -13.90 -0.43
C PRO A 277 11.87 -14.90 -1.59
N ARG A 278 12.38 -16.10 -1.29
CA ARG A 278 12.47 -17.18 -2.28
C ARG A 278 11.11 -17.46 -2.91
N ASP A 279 11.10 -17.86 -4.17
CA ASP A 279 9.85 -18.10 -4.92
C ASP A 279 8.86 -19.02 -4.21
N LYS A 280 9.35 -20.08 -3.54
CA LYS A 280 8.52 -21.00 -2.77
C LYS A 280 7.89 -20.40 -1.52
N ASP A 281 8.50 -19.34 -0.98
CA ASP A 281 8.10 -18.66 0.28
C ASP A 281 7.28 -17.40 0.00
N PHE A 282 7.31 -16.91 -1.24
CA PHE A 282 6.69 -15.64 -1.65
C PHE A 282 5.20 -15.58 -1.28
N GLU A 283 4.45 -16.61 -1.62
CA GLU A 283 3.01 -16.63 -1.39
C GLU A 283 2.68 -16.73 0.11
N VAL A 284 3.48 -17.46 0.89
CA VAL A 284 3.29 -17.54 2.36
C VAL A 284 3.47 -16.17 3.00
N VAL A 285 4.51 -15.43 2.60
CA VAL A 285 4.75 -14.06 3.11
C VAL A 285 3.63 -13.13 2.68
N LEU A 286 3.22 -13.19 1.41
CA LEU A 286 2.18 -12.32 0.87
C LEU A 286 0.83 -12.56 1.56
N GLN A 287 0.40 -13.81 1.72
CA GLN A 287 -0.86 -14.15 2.39
C GLN A 287 -0.88 -13.70 3.86
N ALA A 288 0.24 -13.84 4.58
CA ALA A 288 0.33 -13.33 5.95
C ALA A 288 0.12 -11.80 6.01
N LEU A 289 0.72 -11.06 5.08
CA LEU A 289 0.56 -9.60 5.00
C LEU A 289 -0.85 -9.19 4.52
N GLU A 290 -1.49 -9.96 3.65
CA GLU A 290 -2.88 -9.75 3.29
C GLU A 290 -3.81 -9.98 4.49
N ILE A 291 -3.57 -11.00 5.31
CA ILE A 291 -4.30 -11.21 6.57
C ILE A 291 -4.13 -9.98 7.48
N GLU A 292 -2.90 -9.50 7.69
CA GLU A 292 -2.64 -8.31 8.51
C GLU A 292 -3.46 -7.11 8.03
N LYS A 293 -3.45 -6.84 6.72
CA LYS A 293 -4.18 -5.70 6.13
C LYS A 293 -5.69 -5.88 6.25
N VAL A 294 -6.22 -7.09 6.02
CA VAL A 294 -7.65 -7.39 6.16
C VAL A 294 -8.14 -7.22 7.61
N LEU A 295 -7.34 -7.61 8.60
CA LEU A 295 -7.68 -7.40 10.01
C LEU A 295 -7.76 -5.90 10.36
N TYR A 296 -6.84 -5.10 9.83
CA TYR A 296 -6.91 -3.64 9.95
C TYR A 296 -8.16 -3.07 9.28
N GLU A 297 -8.43 -3.46 8.03
CA GLU A 297 -9.61 -3.05 7.26
C GLU A 297 -10.90 -3.39 8.01
N LEU A 298 -11.01 -4.59 8.54
CA LEU A 298 -12.20 -5.02 9.28
C LEU A 298 -12.51 -4.11 10.47
N ARG A 299 -11.48 -3.76 11.28
CA ARG A 299 -11.66 -2.82 12.39
C ARG A 299 -12.05 -1.43 11.92
N TYR A 300 -11.44 -0.97 10.84
CA TYR A 300 -11.75 0.32 10.24
C TYR A 300 -13.21 0.38 9.76
N GLU A 301 -13.66 -0.63 8.99
CA GLU A 301 -15.01 -0.67 8.45
C GLU A 301 -16.06 -0.79 9.56
N MET A 302 -15.83 -1.62 10.58
CA MET A 302 -16.74 -1.69 11.73
C MET A 302 -16.93 -0.34 12.44
N SER A 303 -15.92 0.50 12.43
CA SER A 303 -15.95 1.79 13.12
C SER A 303 -16.49 2.93 12.26
N HIS A 304 -16.29 2.89 10.93
CA HIS A 304 -16.54 4.02 10.04
C HIS A 304 -17.57 3.72 8.95
N ARG A 305 -17.61 2.49 8.42
CA ARG A 305 -18.47 2.10 7.29
C ARG A 305 -19.05 0.69 7.49
N PRO A 306 -19.99 0.49 8.43
CA PRO A 306 -20.50 -0.85 8.79
C PRO A 306 -21.02 -1.67 7.61
N ASP A 307 -21.57 -1.03 6.58
CA ASP A 307 -22.07 -1.69 5.37
C ASP A 307 -20.96 -2.34 4.51
N TRP A 308 -19.71 -1.95 4.76
CA TRP A 308 -18.53 -2.46 4.04
C TRP A 308 -17.83 -3.63 4.74
N VAL A 309 -18.25 -3.98 5.94
CA VAL A 309 -17.68 -5.08 6.75
C VAL A 309 -17.66 -6.42 6.00
N ALA A 310 -18.63 -6.65 5.11
CA ALA A 310 -18.69 -7.87 4.31
C ALA A 310 -17.46 -8.06 3.39
N ILE A 311 -16.75 -6.98 2.99
CA ILE A 311 -15.60 -7.04 2.08
C ILE A 311 -14.41 -7.73 2.75
N PRO A 312 -13.88 -7.23 3.90
CA PRO A 312 -12.78 -7.90 4.60
C PRO A 312 -13.18 -9.31 5.10
N VAL A 313 -14.40 -9.52 5.55
CA VAL A 313 -14.88 -10.84 5.99
C VAL A 313 -14.83 -11.86 4.86
N ARG A 314 -15.34 -11.54 3.67
CA ARG A 314 -15.28 -12.39 2.48
C ARG A 314 -13.84 -12.77 2.13
N THR A 315 -12.89 -11.83 2.26
CA THR A 315 -11.49 -12.12 2.01
C THR A 315 -10.89 -13.10 3.02
N LEU A 316 -11.20 -12.94 4.32
CA LEU A 316 -10.74 -13.88 5.34
C LEU A 316 -11.25 -15.30 5.09
N LEU A 317 -12.50 -15.43 4.63
CA LEU A 317 -13.07 -16.72 4.23
C LEU A 317 -12.34 -17.34 3.03
N MET A 318 -12.02 -16.54 2.00
CA MET A 318 -11.24 -17.00 0.84
C MET A 318 -9.82 -17.42 1.23
N LEU A 319 -9.17 -16.65 2.09
CA LEU A 319 -7.85 -16.97 2.60
C LEU A 319 -7.85 -18.25 3.45
N GLU A 320 -8.91 -18.55 4.21
CA GLU A 320 -9.05 -19.82 4.92
C GLU A 320 -9.10 -21.00 3.94
N GLU A 321 -9.83 -20.88 2.83
CA GLU A 321 -9.98 -21.93 1.84
C GLU A 321 -8.74 -22.12 0.95
N GLY A 322 -7.72 -21.27 1.08
CA GLY A 322 -6.49 -21.31 0.29
C GLY A 322 -6.64 -20.73 -1.12
N ARG A 323 -7.63 -19.89 -1.28
CA ARG A 323 -7.92 -19.17 -2.53
C ARG A 323 -7.44 -17.72 -2.48
#